data_4fb54527190bbec8fa651ccbb5ed7f82
#
_entry.id   4fb54527190bbec8fa651ccbb5ed7f82
#
_cell.length_a   1.000
_cell.length_b   1.000
_cell.length_c   1.000
_cell.angle_alpha   90.00
_cell.angle_beta   90.00
_cell.angle_gamma   90.00
#
_symmetry.space_group_name_H-M   'P 1'
#
loop_
_entity.id
_entity.type
_entity.pdbx_description
1 polymer ?
#
loop_
_entity_poly.entity_id
_entity_poly.type
_entity_poly.pdbx_seq_one_letter_code
_entity_poly.pdbx_strand_id
1 'polypeptide(L)'
;WHLANSIRKGLSLEEVNRITGIDPWFLYQIADIINEESNLEKQKLEDINKEALINLKKKGFSDARIAHILNIKESDVRSYRSKCNVRPTYKRVDTCAAEFQTDTAYMYSSYDEECEARPNDTDKVIILGGGPNRIGQGIEFDYCCVHASLALKEAGYETIMVNCNPETVSTDYDISDRLFFEPLTFEDVMEIIYIEKPVGVIVQYGGQTPLKLARLLE
;
A
#
# COMPACT_ATOMS: atom_id res chain seq x y z
N TRP A 1 16.62 -10.53 2.49
CA TRP A 1 16.18 -11.58 3.41
C TRP A 1 17.33 -12.08 4.31
N HIS A 2 18.48 -12.47 3.76
CA HIS A 2 19.61 -13.02 4.53
C HIS A 2 20.16 -12.05 5.57
N LEU A 3 20.25 -10.75 5.25
CA LEU A 3 20.69 -9.71 6.20
C LEU A 3 19.83 -9.66 7.45
N ALA A 4 18.52 -9.55 7.27
CA ALA A 4 17.58 -9.52 8.39
C ALA A 4 17.69 -10.78 9.26
N ASN A 5 17.82 -11.95 8.62
CA ASN A 5 17.98 -13.21 9.36
C ASN A 5 19.33 -13.29 10.11
N SER A 6 20.41 -12.73 9.57
CA SER A 6 21.71 -12.71 10.25
C SER A 6 21.64 -11.83 11.50
N ILE A 7 21.01 -10.65 11.41
CA ILE A 7 20.83 -9.75 12.54
C ILE A 7 19.91 -10.38 13.60
N ARG A 8 18.80 -11.03 13.21
CA ARG A 8 17.94 -11.78 14.16
C ARG A 8 18.67 -12.90 14.88
N LYS A 9 19.71 -13.49 14.25
CA LYS A 9 20.57 -14.52 14.85
C LYS A 9 21.72 -13.95 15.68
N GLY A 10 21.82 -12.64 15.81
CA GLY A 10 22.77 -11.96 16.70
C GLY A 10 24.10 -11.57 16.07
N LEU A 11 24.24 -11.60 14.71
CA LEU A 11 25.41 -11.01 14.09
C LEU A 11 25.42 -9.50 14.34
N SER A 12 26.59 -8.94 14.70
CA SER A 12 26.73 -7.50 14.85
C SER A 12 26.65 -6.77 13.52
N LEU A 13 26.23 -5.49 13.53
CA LEU A 13 26.14 -4.71 12.29
C LEU A 13 27.50 -4.46 11.67
N GLU A 14 28.57 -4.36 12.49
CA GLU A 14 29.95 -4.23 12.03
C GLU A 14 30.39 -5.48 11.28
N GLU A 15 30.03 -6.65 11.77
CA GLU A 15 30.36 -7.92 11.12
C GLU A 15 29.59 -8.09 9.81
N VAL A 16 28.29 -7.74 9.80
CA VAL A 16 27.49 -7.75 8.58
C VAL A 16 28.04 -6.77 7.55
N ASN A 17 28.43 -5.55 7.95
CA ASN A 17 29.08 -4.58 7.05
C ASN A 17 30.39 -5.13 6.50
N ARG A 18 31.26 -5.71 7.33
CA ARG A 18 32.54 -6.27 6.93
C ARG A 18 32.39 -7.39 5.89
N ILE A 19 31.36 -8.23 6.02
CA ILE A 19 31.10 -9.36 5.10
C ILE A 19 30.48 -8.89 3.79
N THR A 20 29.56 -7.92 3.84
CA THR A 20 28.70 -7.57 2.71
C THR A 20 29.11 -6.28 1.99
N GLY A 21 29.88 -5.41 2.64
CA GLY A 21 30.18 -4.06 2.15
C GLY A 21 28.99 -3.10 2.13
N ILE A 22 27.84 -3.49 2.70
CA ILE A 22 26.64 -2.65 2.74
C ILE A 22 26.86 -1.54 3.76
N ASP A 23 26.55 -0.30 3.35
CA ASP A 23 26.67 0.88 4.21
C ASP A 23 25.92 0.68 5.53
N PRO A 24 26.56 1.01 6.67
CA PRO A 24 25.95 0.87 8.00
C PRO A 24 24.61 1.56 8.16
N TRP A 25 24.36 2.67 7.47
CA TRP A 25 23.08 3.37 7.54
C TRP A 25 21.90 2.44 7.18
N PHE A 26 22.02 1.64 6.11
CA PHE A 26 20.98 0.68 5.72
C PHE A 26 20.85 -0.46 6.74
N LEU A 27 21.98 -0.90 7.31
CA LEU A 27 21.97 -1.95 8.32
C LEU A 27 21.28 -1.50 9.60
N TYR A 28 21.47 -0.23 10.02
CA TYR A 28 20.73 0.35 11.15
C TYR A 28 19.23 0.40 10.89
N GLN A 29 18.77 0.75 9.69
CA GLN A 29 17.33 0.74 9.35
C GLN A 29 16.74 -0.67 9.45
N ILE A 30 17.45 -1.68 8.96
CA ILE A 30 17.01 -3.08 9.05
C ILE A 30 16.98 -3.54 10.51
N ALA A 31 17.99 -3.18 11.30
CA ALA A 31 18.06 -3.52 12.72
C ALA A 31 16.91 -2.87 13.52
N ASP A 32 16.55 -1.63 13.20
CA ASP A 32 15.42 -0.95 13.84
C ASP A 32 14.10 -1.70 13.60
N ILE A 33 13.84 -2.13 12.38
CA ILE A 33 12.65 -2.97 12.05
C ILE A 33 12.68 -4.29 12.85
N ILE A 34 13.83 -4.95 12.94
CA ILE A 34 13.99 -6.22 13.69
C ILE A 34 13.75 -6.01 15.19
N ASN A 35 14.23 -4.91 15.74
CA ASN A 35 14.01 -4.56 17.14
C ASN A 35 12.51 -4.34 17.42
N GLU A 36 11.79 -3.67 16.51
CA GLU A 36 10.33 -3.52 16.65
C GLU A 36 9.61 -4.88 16.59
N GLU A 37 10.02 -5.78 15.69
CA GLU A 37 9.48 -7.15 15.66
C GLU A 37 9.65 -7.83 17.01
N SER A 38 10.87 -7.77 17.60
CA SER A 38 11.19 -8.41 18.86
C SER A 38 10.46 -7.78 20.07
N ASN A 39 10.16 -6.49 20.00
CA ASN A 39 9.36 -5.81 21.00
C ASN A 39 7.89 -6.19 20.89
N LEU A 40 7.39 -6.30 19.66
CA LEU A 40 6.01 -6.67 19.37
C LEU A 40 5.71 -8.11 19.80
N GLU A 41 6.63 -9.06 19.60
CA GLU A 41 6.49 -10.46 20.04
C GLU A 41 6.19 -10.63 21.54
N LYS A 42 6.56 -9.65 22.36
CA LYS A 42 6.38 -9.66 23.83
C LYS A 42 5.08 -9.01 24.30
N GLN A 43 4.29 -8.48 23.38
CA GLN A 43 3.07 -7.71 23.67
C GLN A 43 1.82 -8.48 23.27
N LYS A 44 0.67 -8.02 23.75
CA LYS A 44 -0.65 -8.40 23.23
C LYS A 44 -1.20 -7.22 22.43
N LEU A 45 -2.13 -7.51 21.52
CA LEU A 45 -2.73 -6.49 20.67
C LEU A 45 -3.34 -5.33 21.48
N GLU A 46 -3.99 -5.65 22.59
CA GLU A 46 -4.67 -4.69 23.46
C GLU A 46 -3.70 -3.75 24.19
N ASP A 47 -2.43 -4.14 24.33
CA ASP A 47 -1.39 -3.35 25.01
C ASP A 47 -0.74 -2.32 24.07
N ILE A 48 -0.97 -2.43 22.75
CA ILE A 48 -0.43 -1.53 21.74
C ILE A 48 -1.31 -0.28 21.67
N ASN A 49 -0.83 0.83 22.24
CA ASN A 49 -1.58 2.08 22.17
C ASN A 49 -1.59 2.67 20.74
N LYS A 50 -2.40 3.72 20.52
CA LYS A 50 -2.56 4.38 19.23
C LYS A 50 -1.24 4.87 18.64
N GLU A 51 -0.38 5.48 19.44
CA GLU A 51 0.90 6.03 18.99
C GLU A 51 1.87 4.93 18.55
N ALA A 52 1.98 3.85 19.33
CA ALA A 52 2.78 2.69 18.98
C ALA A 52 2.29 2.05 17.68
N LEU A 53 0.97 1.95 17.50
CA LEU A 53 0.38 1.41 16.27
C LEU A 53 0.68 2.29 15.06
N ILE A 54 0.58 3.62 15.18
CA ILE A 54 0.98 4.57 14.13
C ILE A 54 2.46 4.40 13.79
N ASN A 55 3.33 4.28 14.79
CA ASN A 55 4.76 4.08 14.56
C ASN A 55 5.07 2.78 13.82
N LEU A 56 4.41 1.68 14.17
CA LEU A 56 4.53 0.42 13.43
C LEU A 56 4.10 0.60 11.97
N LYS A 57 2.98 1.28 11.72
CA LYS A 57 2.49 1.55 10.37
C LYS A 57 3.46 2.46 9.59
N LYS A 58 4.01 3.50 10.20
CA LYS A 58 5.05 4.36 9.59
C LYS A 58 6.33 3.58 9.22
N LYS A 59 6.67 2.56 9.98
CA LYS A 59 7.79 1.65 9.68
C LYS A 59 7.44 0.56 8.64
N GLY A 60 6.23 0.55 8.09
CA GLY A 60 5.80 -0.35 7.03
C GLY A 60 5.26 -1.71 7.51
N PHE A 61 4.92 -1.86 8.79
CA PHE A 61 4.28 -3.08 9.28
C PHE A 61 2.83 -3.17 8.77
N SER A 62 2.55 -4.15 7.90
CA SER A 62 1.19 -4.46 7.49
C SER A 62 0.38 -5.09 8.61
N ASP A 63 -0.96 -5.00 8.54
CA ASP A 63 -1.84 -5.70 9.48
C ASP A 63 -1.55 -7.20 9.48
N ALA A 64 -1.27 -7.78 8.31
CA ALA A 64 -0.86 -9.18 8.18
C ALA A 64 0.47 -9.48 8.89
N ARG A 65 1.46 -8.56 8.83
CA ARG A 65 2.75 -8.77 9.53
C ARG A 65 2.58 -8.68 11.03
N ILE A 66 1.85 -7.70 11.52
CA ILE A 66 1.53 -7.56 12.95
C ILE A 66 0.80 -8.82 13.45
N ALA A 67 -0.23 -9.27 12.73
CA ALA A 67 -0.99 -10.47 13.06
C ALA A 67 -0.10 -11.73 13.12
N HIS A 68 0.82 -11.87 12.16
CA HIS A 68 1.77 -12.99 12.15
C HIS A 68 2.68 -13.00 13.38
N ILE A 69 3.23 -11.83 13.76
CA ILE A 69 4.12 -11.71 14.93
C ILE A 69 3.36 -12.01 16.22
N LEU A 70 2.15 -11.48 16.38
CA LEU A 70 1.30 -11.69 17.54
C LEU A 70 0.59 -13.06 17.55
N ASN A 71 0.71 -13.85 16.49
CA ASN A 71 0.01 -15.12 16.29
C ASN A 71 -1.52 -15.01 16.44
N ILE A 72 -2.11 -14.00 15.79
CA ILE A 72 -3.55 -13.72 15.73
C ILE A 72 -4.02 -13.58 14.28
N LYS A 73 -5.30 -13.31 14.04
CA LYS A 73 -5.84 -13.09 12.70
C LYS A 73 -5.60 -11.65 12.25
N GLU A 74 -5.35 -11.46 10.96
CA GLU A 74 -5.24 -10.12 10.34
C GLU A 74 -6.51 -9.28 10.57
N SER A 75 -7.70 -9.92 10.52
CA SER A 75 -8.98 -9.26 10.80
C SER A 75 -9.05 -8.62 12.19
N ASP A 76 -8.37 -9.22 13.18
CA ASP A 76 -8.38 -8.70 14.55
C ASP A 76 -7.52 -7.44 14.65
N VAL A 77 -6.34 -7.45 13.99
CA VAL A 77 -5.48 -6.26 13.88
C VAL A 77 -6.20 -5.12 13.16
N ARG A 78 -6.83 -5.39 12.02
CA ARG A 78 -7.60 -4.39 11.27
C ARG A 78 -8.74 -3.80 12.10
N SER A 79 -9.49 -4.64 12.79
CA SER A 79 -10.59 -4.21 13.67
C SER A 79 -10.08 -3.35 14.82
N TYR A 80 -8.96 -3.72 15.42
CA TYR A 80 -8.32 -2.96 16.48
C TYR A 80 -7.82 -1.60 15.98
N ARG A 81 -7.11 -1.59 14.85
CA ARG A 81 -6.62 -0.37 14.18
C ARG A 81 -7.78 0.60 13.87
N SER A 82 -8.88 0.07 13.35
CA SER A 82 -10.09 0.87 13.08
C SER A 82 -10.70 1.47 14.38
N LYS A 83 -10.76 0.70 15.47
CA LYS A 83 -11.24 1.19 16.78
C LYS A 83 -10.33 2.28 17.34
N CYS A 84 -9.03 2.19 17.13
CA CYS A 84 -8.06 3.21 17.53
C CYS A 84 -8.08 4.44 16.61
N ASN A 85 -8.89 4.43 15.56
CA ASN A 85 -8.91 5.46 14.52
C ASN A 85 -7.51 5.71 13.93
N VAL A 86 -6.80 4.62 13.60
CA VAL A 86 -5.52 4.65 12.90
C VAL A 86 -5.77 4.21 11.46
N ARG A 87 -5.68 5.16 10.54
CA ARG A 87 -5.88 4.96 9.10
C ARG A 87 -4.78 5.68 8.34
N PRO A 88 -4.44 5.21 7.13
CA PRO A 88 -3.55 5.96 6.27
C PRO A 88 -4.19 7.28 5.84
N THR A 89 -3.34 8.24 5.56
CA THR A 89 -3.65 9.44 4.79
C THR A 89 -3.05 9.29 3.40
N TYR A 90 -3.57 10.00 2.43
CA TYR A 90 -3.07 9.96 1.06
C TYR A 90 -2.46 11.29 0.70
N LYS A 91 -1.24 11.23 0.18
CA LYS A 91 -0.49 12.39 -0.31
C LYS A 91 -0.51 12.42 -1.84
N ARG A 92 -0.55 13.61 -2.42
CA ARG A 92 -0.35 13.79 -3.86
C ARG A 92 1.11 13.83 -4.18
N VAL A 93 1.49 13.19 -5.29
CA VAL A 93 2.87 13.26 -5.79
C VAL A 93 3.14 14.69 -6.27
N ASP A 94 4.12 15.35 -5.65
CA ASP A 94 4.58 16.67 -6.09
C ASP A 94 5.45 16.54 -7.34
N THR A 95 4.91 16.96 -8.48
CA THR A 95 5.61 16.96 -9.76
C THR A 95 6.26 18.31 -10.10
N CYS A 96 6.13 19.29 -9.21
CA CYS A 96 6.56 20.69 -9.44
C CYS A 96 7.62 21.15 -8.44
N ALA A 97 8.26 20.26 -7.67
CA ALA A 97 9.28 20.58 -6.67
C ALA A 97 8.85 21.68 -5.67
N ALA A 98 7.58 21.66 -5.28
CA ALA A 98 6.93 22.64 -4.42
C ALA A 98 6.95 24.11 -4.93
N GLU A 99 7.30 24.33 -6.18
CA GLU A 99 7.25 25.68 -6.79
C GLU A 99 5.80 26.12 -7.10
N PHE A 100 4.92 25.16 -7.40
CA PHE A 100 3.51 25.39 -7.69
C PHE A 100 2.64 24.34 -6.99
N GLN A 101 1.40 24.67 -6.70
CA GLN A 101 0.43 23.69 -6.23
C GLN A 101 0.19 22.66 -7.35
N THR A 102 0.34 21.38 -7.04
CA THR A 102 0.09 20.30 -7.98
C THR A 102 -1.30 19.71 -7.79
N ASP A 103 -2.02 19.46 -8.88
CA ASP A 103 -3.30 18.77 -8.92
C ASP A 103 -3.18 17.42 -9.67
N THR A 104 -2.01 16.77 -9.58
CA THR A 104 -1.81 15.47 -10.20
C THR A 104 -2.82 14.44 -9.66
N ALA A 105 -3.19 13.50 -10.53
CA ALA A 105 -4.05 12.37 -10.13
C ALA A 105 -3.33 11.36 -9.21
N TYR A 106 -2.01 11.47 -9.07
CA TYR A 106 -1.13 10.51 -8.43
C TYR A 106 -1.13 10.64 -6.91
N MET A 107 -1.52 9.57 -6.24
CA MET A 107 -1.58 9.52 -4.78
C MET A 107 -0.86 8.30 -4.24
N TYR A 108 -0.33 8.42 -3.02
CA TYR A 108 0.28 7.34 -2.26
C TYR A 108 -0.09 7.46 -0.79
N SER A 109 -0.13 6.36 -0.08
CA SER A 109 -0.46 6.35 1.35
C SER A 109 0.72 6.73 2.23
N SER A 110 0.37 7.33 3.36
CA SER A 110 1.27 7.66 4.44
C SER A 110 0.51 7.57 5.76
N TYR A 111 1.19 7.65 6.90
CA TYR A 111 0.57 7.78 8.23
C TYR A 111 0.88 9.13 8.86
N ASP A 112 0.87 10.18 8.03
CA ASP A 112 1.02 11.57 8.43
C ASP A 112 -0.32 12.18 8.88
N GLU A 113 -0.31 13.47 9.25
CA GLU A 113 -1.51 14.11 9.81
C GLU A 113 -2.49 14.56 8.73
N GLU A 114 -2.01 14.98 7.57
CA GLU A 114 -2.82 15.62 6.52
C GLU A 114 -3.13 14.65 5.37
N CYS A 115 -4.39 14.59 4.94
CA CYS A 115 -4.84 13.82 3.79
C CYS A 115 -5.19 14.72 2.61
N GLU A 116 -4.59 14.48 1.45
CA GLU A 116 -4.76 15.24 0.22
C GLU A 116 -5.65 14.53 -0.82
N ALA A 117 -6.30 13.42 -0.46
CA ALA A 117 -7.16 12.67 -1.37
C ALA A 117 -8.38 13.49 -1.85
N ARG A 118 -8.96 14.34 -0.96
CA ARG A 118 -10.12 15.20 -1.28
C ARG A 118 -11.22 14.42 -2.03
N PRO A 119 -11.80 13.37 -1.42
CA PRO A 119 -12.88 12.61 -2.05
C PRO A 119 -14.10 13.52 -2.31
N ASN A 120 -14.84 13.20 -3.36
CA ASN A 120 -16.10 13.85 -3.73
C ASN A 120 -17.25 12.84 -3.66
N ASP A 121 -18.50 13.26 -3.92
CA ASP A 121 -19.70 12.42 -3.87
C ASP A 121 -20.15 11.91 -5.25
N THR A 122 -19.26 11.93 -6.27
CA THR A 122 -19.56 11.35 -7.59
C THR A 122 -19.60 9.83 -7.54
N ASP A 123 -20.32 9.22 -8.47
CA ASP A 123 -20.30 7.77 -8.66
C ASP A 123 -18.92 7.33 -9.22
N LYS A 124 -18.19 6.55 -8.42
CA LYS A 124 -16.81 6.14 -8.71
C LYS A 124 -16.71 4.64 -8.88
N VAL A 125 -15.81 4.21 -9.78
CA VAL A 125 -15.45 2.80 -9.94
C VAL A 125 -13.95 2.64 -9.77
N ILE A 126 -13.54 1.71 -8.91
CA ILE A 126 -12.14 1.32 -8.75
C ILE A 126 -11.79 0.22 -9.76
N ILE A 127 -10.65 0.37 -10.41
CA ILE A 127 -10.04 -0.64 -11.29
C ILE A 127 -8.71 -1.05 -10.65
N LEU A 128 -8.57 -2.33 -10.32
CA LEU A 128 -7.32 -2.86 -9.79
C LEU A 128 -6.41 -3.29 -10.93
N GLY A 129 -5.23 -2.69 -11.00
CA GLY A 129 -4.20 -2.97 -12.00
C GLY A 129 -3.46 -4.29 -11.79
N GLY A 130 -2.49 -4.58 -12.66
CA GLY A 130 -1.76 -5.85 -12.67
C GLY A 130 -0.72 -6.03 -11.56
N GLY A 131 -0.33 -4.94 -10.91
CA GLY A 131 0.77 -4.96 -9.95
C GLY A 131 2.14 -5.05 -10.63
N PRO A 132 3.16 -5.63 -9.99
CA PRO A 132 4.49 -5.73 -10.54
C PRO A 132 4.53 -6.58 -11.82
N ASN A 133 5.32 -6.16 -12.79
CA ASN A 133 5.56 -6.93 -14.00
C ASN A 133 6.17 -8.30 -13.68
N ARG A 134 5.73 -9.32 -14.41
CA ARG A 134 6.21 -10.70 -14.26
C ARG A 134 6.69 -11.23 -15.61
N ILE A 135 7.73 -12.06 -15.59
CA ILE A 135 8.19 -12.75 -16.78
C ILE A 135 7.04 -13.59 -17.35
N GLY A 136 6.77 -13.44 -18.64
CA GLY A 136 5.68 -14.14 -19.34
C GLY A 136 4.30 -13.49 -19.20
N GLN A 137 4.17 -12.37 -18.50
CA GLN A 137 2.96 -11.57 -18.47
C GLN A 137 3.10 -10.44 -19.50
N GLY A 138 2.17 -10.37 -20.45
CA GLY A 138 2.14 -9.33 -21.45
C GLY A 138 1.39 -8.07 -20.99
N ILE A 139 1.43 -7.04 -21.82
CA ILE A 139 0.77 -5.75 -21.59
C ILE A 139 -0.77 -5.82 -21.68
N GLU A 140 -1.32 -6.90 -22.22
CA GLU A 140 -2.76 -7.07 -22.45
C GLU A 140 -3.61 -6.85 -21.20
N PHE A 141 -3.15 -7.27 -20.03
CA PHE A 141 -3.88 -7.05 -18.77
C PHE A 141 -3.93 -5.57 -18.39
N ASP A 142 -2.82 -4.87 -18.56
CA ASP A 142 -2.75 -3.44 -18.30
C ASP A 142 -3.60 -2.66 -19.29
N TYR A 143 -3.55 -3.04 -20.56
CA TYR A 143 -4.35 -2.44 -21.60
C TYR A 143 -5.87 -2.67 -21.41
N CYS A 144 -6.28 -3.81 -20.87
CA CYS A 144 -7.65 -4.04 -20.45
C CYS A 144 -8.10 -3.06 -19.34
N CYS A 145 -7.21 -2.73 -18.40
CA CYS A 145 -7.50 -1.72 -17.37
C CYS A 145 -7.67 -0.32 -17.98
N VAL A 146 -6.86 0.04 -18.98
CA VAL A 146 -6.98 1.30 -19.73
C VAL A 146 -8.36 1.39 -20.40
N HIS A 147 -8.74 0.37 -21.16
CA HIS A 147 -10.03 0.35 -21.83
C HIS A 147 -11.22 0.38 -20.86
N ALA A 148 -11.11 -0.30 -19.73
CA ALA A 148 -12.13 -0.24 -18.68
C ALA A 148 -12.29 1.19 -18.15
N SER A 149 -11.16 1.89 -17.90
CA SER A 149 -11.19 3.28 -17.43
C SER A 149 -11.87 4.18 -18.45
N LEU A 150 -11.49 4.11 -19.73
CA LEU A 150 -12.07 4.93 -20.78
C LEU A 150 -13.57 4.66 -20.96
N ALA A 151 -14.00 3.39 -20.99
CA ALA A 151 -15.42 3.03 -21.12
C ALA A 151 -16.26 3.52 -19.92
N LEU A 152 -15.72 3.46 -18.71
CA LEU A 152 -16.40 3.97 -17.51
C LEU A 152 -16.52 5.49 -17.54
N LYS A 153 -15.49 6.23 -17.98
CA LYS A 153 -15.57 7.69 -18.18
C LYS A 153 -16.66 8.04 -19.21
N GLU A 154 -16.73 7.33 -20.33
CA GLU A 154 -17.79 7.52 -21.33
C GLU A 154 -19.19 7.24 -20.74
N ALA A 155 -19.29 6.30 -19.80
CA ALA A 155 -20.53 5.99 -19.08
C ALA A 155 -20.87 6.98 -17.96
N GLY A 156 -20.00 7.97 -17.70
CA GLY A 156 -20.23 9.02 -16.71
C GLY A 156 -19.75 8.74 -15.28
N TYR A 157 -18.93 7.69 -15.10
CA TYR A 157 -18.30 7.40 -13.81
C TYR A 157 -16.95 8.10 -13.66
N GLU A 158 -16.62 8.53 -12.45
CA GLU A 158 -15.25 8.89 -12.08
C GLU A 158 -14.44 7.60 -11.89
N THR A 159 -13.28 7.52 -12.50
CA THR A 159 -12.45 6.31 -12.50
C THR A 159 -11.28 6.43 -11.53
N ILE A 160 -11.07 5.36 -10.77
CA ILE A 160 -9.97 5.26 -9.81
C ILE A 160 -9.12 4.06 -10.21
N MET A 161 -7.87 4.30 -10.59
CA MET A 161 -6.89 3.25 -10.82
C MET A 161 -6.10 2.97 -9.55
N VAL A 162 -5.89 1.71 -9.21
CA VAL A 162 -4.99 1.28 -8.13
C VAL A 162 -3.92 0.36 -8.71
N ASN A 163 -2.68 0.78 -8.69
CA ASN A 163 -1.56 -0.03 -9.17
C ASN A 163 -0.26 0.36 -8.46
N CYS A 164 0.63 -0.60 -8.22
CA CYS A 164 1.94 -0.34 -7.64
C CYS A 164 3.07 -0.21 -8.69
N ASN A 165 2.77 -0.37 -9.98
CA ASN A 165 3.73 -0.22 -11.06
C ASN A 165 3.61 1.19 -11.66
N PRO A 166 4.61 2.08 -11.48
CA PRO A 166 4.55 3.44 -12.02
C PRO A 166 4.90 3.53 -13.51
N GLU A 167 5.37 2.45 -14.12
CA GLU A 167 5.86 2.42 -15.50
C GLU A 167 4.99 1.53 -16.38
N THR A 168 3.68 1.79 -16.39
CA THR A 168 2.74 1.05 -17.23
C THR A 168 1.64 1.99 -17.74
N VAL A 169 0.98 1.64 -18.85
CA VAL A 169 0.03 2.54 -19.53
C VAL A 169 -1.17 2.91 -18.65
N SER A 170 -1.67 1.98 -17.82
CA SER A 170 -2.80 2.26 -16.93
C SER A 170 -2.50 3.31 -15.87
N THR A 171 -1.22 3.58 -15.61
CA THR A 171 -0.76 4.60 -14.64
C THR A 171 -0.35 5.92 -15.29
N ASP A 172 -0.62 6.10 -16.59
CA ASP A 172 -0.44 7.38 -17.24
C ASP A 172 -1.46 8.41 -16.71
N TYR A 173 -1.05 9.68 -16.65
CA TYR A 173 -1.79 10.76 -15.99
C TYR A 173 -3.17 11.07 -16.58
N ASP A 174 -3.43 10.67 -17.81
CA ASP A 174 -4.66 10.94 -18.57
C ASP A 174 -5.63 9.75 -18.65
N ILE A 175 -5.26 8.60 -18.09
CA ILE A 175 -6.07 7.38 -18.17
C ILE A 175 -7.19 7.35 -17.14
N SER A 176 -6.91 7.65 -15.88
CA SER A 176 -7.91 7.67 -14.80
C SER A 176 -8.02 9.06 -14.16
N ASP A 177 -9.15 9.32 -13.50
CA ASP A 177 -9.35 10.60 -12.81
C ASP A 177 -8.57 10.66 -11.51
N ARG A 178 -8.37 9.49 -10.88
CA ARG A 178 -7.57 9.30 -9.68
C ARG A 178 -6.70 8.06 -9.83
N LEU A 179 -5.48 8.13 -9.32
CA LEU A 179 -4.55 7.02 -9.34
C LEU A 179 -3.87 6.88 -7.98
N PHE A 180 -4.02 5.70 -7.38
CA PHE A 180 -3.36 5.35 -6.14
C PHE A 180 -2.20 4.40 -6.44
N PHE A 181 -0.98 4.85 -6.15
CA PHE A 181 0.21 4.00 -6.18
C PHE A 181 0.30 3.22 -4.87
N GLU A 182 -0.42 2.10 -4.83
CA GLU A 182 -0.52 1.27 -3.64
C GLU A 182 -0.28 -0.20 -3.97
N PRO A 183 0.23 -0.98 -3.02
CA PRO A 183 0.25 -2.42 -3.14
C PRO A 183 -1.16 -2.98 -3.33
N LEU A 184 -1.29 -4.01 -4.17
CA LEU A 184 -2.56 -4.71 -4.36
C LEU A 184 -2.76 -5.74 -3.24
N THR A 185 -2.78 -5.28 -2.00
CA THR A 185 -3.13 -6.06 -0.83
C THR A 185 -4.55 -5.77 -0.37
N PHE A 186 -5.11 -6.66 0.42
CA PHE A 186 -6.47 -6.45 0.94
C PHE A 186 -6.54 -5.23 1.86
N GLU A 187 -5.51 -5.03 2.69
CA GLU A 187 -5.42 -3.89 3.58
C GLU A 187 -5.48 -2.57 2.81
N ASP A 188 -4.60 -2.39 1.83
CA ASP A 188 -4.45 -1.12 1.09
C ASP A 188 -5.69 -0.83 0.25
N VAL A 189 -6.23 -1.83 -0.44
CA VAL A 189 -7.44 -1.68 -1.26
C VAL A 189 -8.66 -1.31 -0.40
N MET A 190 -8.81 -1.93 0.79
CA MET A 190 -9.91 -1.61 1.70
C MET A 190 -9.84 -0.18 2.25
N GLU A 191 -8.65 0.37 2.47
CA GLU A 191 -8.50 1.76 2.91
C GLU A 191 -8.85 2.76 1.78
N ILE A 192 -8.54 2.44 0.52
CA ILE A 192 -8.98 3.23 -0.63
C ILE A 192 -10.51 3.16 -0.77
N ILE A 193 -11.10 1.96 -0.67
CA ILE A 193 -12.57 1.79 -0.69
C ILE A 193 -13.24 2.61 0.43
N TYR A 194 -12.63 2.61 1.62
CA TYR A 194 -13.15 3.35 2.75
C TYR A 194 -13.20 4.87 2.52
N ILE A 195 -12.14 5.44 1.94
CA ILE A 195 -12.07 6.90 1.73
C ILE A 195 -12.85 7.33 0.49
N GLU A 196 -12.79 6.58 -0.61
CA GLU A 196 -13.37 6.95 -1.90
C GLU A 196 -14.83 6.52 -2.05
N LYS A 197 -15.30 5.52 -1.31
CA LYS A 197 -16.67 4.98 -1.33
C LYS A 197 -17.18 4.69 -2.74
N PRO A 198 -16.48 3.88 -3.53
CA PRO A 198 -16.88 3.58 -4.89
C PRO A 198 -18.19 2.78 -4.95
N VAL A 199 -18.91 2.87 -6.06
CA VAL A 199 -20.09 2.01 -6.33
C VAL A 199 -19.72 0.58 -6.71
N GLY A 200 -18.45 0.36 -7.12
CA GLY A 200 -17.94 -0.97 -7.46
C GLY A 200 -16.43 -1.02 -7.62
N VAL A 201 -15.90 -2.26 -7.61
CA VAL A 201 -14.48 -2.56 -7.79
C VAL A 201 -14.32 -3.62 -8.88
N ILE A 202 -13.53 -3.32 -9.91
CA ILE A 202 -13.17 -4.27 -10.97
C ILE A 202 -11.87 -4.98 -10.58
N VAL A 203 -11.96 -6.30 -10.39
CA VAL A 203 -10.84 -7.14 -9.89
C VAL A 203 -10.25 -8.08 -10.96
N GLN A 204 -10.77 -8.08 -12.17
CA GLN A 204 -10.40 -9.09 -13.19
C GLN A 204 -9.35 -8.59 -14.19
N TYR A 205 -9.47 -7.37 -14.67
CA TYR A 205 -8.70 -6.88 -15.83
C TYR A 205 -7.19 -6.79 -15.57
N GLY A 206 -6.77 -6.52 -14.33
CA GLY A 206 -5.37 -6.55 -13.94
C GLY A 206 -4.74 -7.96 -13.85
N GLY A 207 -5.46 -9.00 -14.24
CA GLY A 207 -4.97 -10.38 -14.23
C GLY A 207 -5.08 -11.06 -12.86
N GLN A 208 -4.16 -11.99 -12.59
CA GLN A 208 -4.24 -12.85 -11.41
C GLN A 208 -4.00 -12.13 -10.08
N THR A 209 -3.27 -11.02 -10.08
CA THR A 209 -2.94 -10.30 -8.83
C THR A 209 -4.18 -9.75 -8.16
N PRO A 210 -5.00 -8.89 -8.81
CA PRO A 210 -6.22 -8.39 -8.22
C PRO A 210 -7.30 -9.45 -8.07
N LEU A 211 -7.33 -10.45 -8.96
CA LEU A 211 -8.34 -11.53 -8.89
C LEU A 211 -8.27 -12.31 -7.56
N LYS A 212 -7.10 -12.42 -6.94
CA LYS A 212 -6.95 -13.06 -5.62
C LYS A 212 -7.70 -12.33 -4.51
N LEU A 213 -7.99 -11.05 -4.70
CA LEU A 213 -8.73 -10.24 -3.73
C LEU A 213 -10.26 -10.39 -3.85
N ALA A 214 -10.77 -10.94 -4.96
CA ALA A 214 -12.20 -10.97 -5.26
C ALA A 214 -13.05 -11.51 -4.10
N ARG A 215 -12.68 -12.67 -3.54
CA ARG A 215 -13.40 -13.29 -2.41
C ARG A 215 -13.32 -12.52 -1.09
N LEU A 216 -12.32 -11.69 -0.95
CA LEU A 216 -12.12 -10.89 0.27
C LEU A 216 -12.87 -9.55 0.20
N LEU A 217 -13.14 -9.08 -1.03
CA LEU A 217 -13.84 -7.84 -1.32
C LEU A 217 -15.35 -8.03 -1.48
N GLU A 218 -15.83 -9.28 -1.65
CA GLU A 218 -17.24 -9.65 -1.72
C GLU A 218 -17.89 -9.56 -0.32
#